data_0caccb2e088a136c4f0ae26b428a4321
#
_entry.id   0caccb2e088a136c4f0ae26b428a4321
#
_cell.length_a   1.000
_cell.length_b   1.000
_cell.length_c   1.000
_cell.angle_alpha   90.00
_cell.angle_beta   90.00
_cell.angle_gamma   90.00
#
_symmetry.space_group_name_H-M   'P 1'
#
loop_
_entity.id
_entity.type
_entity.pdbx_description
1 polymer ?
#
loop_
_entity_poly.entity_id
_entity_poly.type
_entity_poly.pdbx_seq_one_letter_code
_entity_poly.pdbx_strand_id
1 'polypeptide(L)'
;MNQPNWKRRLLIALTTSVFVGGVGQVAQAAEVTLLNVSYDPTRELYTDFNKAFAEYWKKKTGDTVKINQSHGGSGRQARSVIDGLAADVVTLALAADVDAIATNGKLLPVNWEERLPDHSAPYTSTIVFLVRKGNPKKIKDWGDLVKPGIGVITPNPKTSGGARWNYLAAWSWAKKQPGGSDATAREFVKALYKNVPVLDTGARGSTTTFAQRGIGDVAISWENEAWLATKELGPDKFEIVIPSISILAEPSVAVVDQVVLRRGTRAVAEEYLKYLYTPEGQEIAARNYYRPRNAAVAAKHAELFPKLELVTIKDFGGWAKAQKEHFGDGGVFDQIYGQ
;
A
#
# COMPACT_ATOMS: atom_id res chain seq x y z
N MET A 1 -0.36 -79.15 -67.47
CA MET A 1 0.71 -80.14 -67.15
C MET A 1 1.63 -79.48 -66.18
N ASN A 2 1.85 -80.29 -65.11
CA ASN A 2 2.89 -80.18 -64.07
C ASN A 2 2.72 -79.21 -62.92
N GLN A 3 2.47 -79.88 -61.82
CA GLN A 3 2.55 -79.66 -60.45
C GLN A 3 4.01 -79.43 -59.89
N PRO A 4 4.23 -79.39 -58.63
CA PRO A 4 4.40 -78.22 -57.74
C PRO A 4 5.76 -78.32 -57.02
N ASN A 5 6.14 -77.29 -56.27
CA ASN A 5 7.23 -77.50 -55.31
C ASN A 5 6.96 -76.74 -54.00
N TRP A 6 6.80 -77.46 -52.98
CA TRP A 6 6.63 -77.11 -51.58
C TRP A 6 7.98 -76.82 -50.95
N LYS A 7 8.14 -75.57 -50.43
CA LYS A 7 9.29 -75.31 -49.55
C LYS A 7 8.84 -74.72 -48.26
N ARG A 8 9.22 -75.37 -47.22
CA ARG A 8 9.09 -75.14 -45.79
C ARG A 8 9.25 -73.63 -45.44
N ARG A 9 8.30 -73.03 -44.71
CA ARG A 9 8.45 -71.76 -44.04
C ARG A 9 8.90 -72.02 -42.57
N LEU A 10 10.11 -71.62 -42.24
CA LEU A 10 10.56 -71.43 -40.85
C LEU A 10 9.85 -70.26 -40.26
N LEU A 11 9.16 -70.46 -39.15
CA LEU A 11 8.65 -69.41 -38.28
C LEU A 11 9.78 -68.89 -37.40
N ILE A 12 10.24 -67.69 -37.60
CA ILE A 12 11.07 -66.97 -36.65
C ILE A 12 10.13 -66.10 -35.83
N ALA A 13 9.93 -66.47 -34.55
CA ALA A 13 9.22 -65.63 -33.60
C ALA A 13 10.13 -64.47 -33.15
N LEU A 14 9.86 -63.26 -33.64
CA LEU A 14 10.49 -62.07 -33.14
C LEU A 14 9.69 -61.61 -31.89
N THR A 15 10.27 -61.84 -30.71
CA THR A 15 9.79 -61.23 -29.46
C THR A 15 10.20 -59.76 -29.42
N THR A 16 9.26 -58.89 -29.77
CA THR A 16 9.42 -57.45 -29.61
C THR A 16 9.18 -57.08 -28.14
N SER A 17 10.28 -56.88 -27.39
CA SER A 17 10.24 -56.31 -26.05
C SER A 17 9.88 -54.82 -26.18
N VAL A 18 8.62 -54.47 -25.84
CA VAL A 18 8.19 -53.07 -25.71
C VAL A 18 8.79 -52.53 -24.40
N PHE A 19 9.90 -51.81 -24.52
CA PHE A 19 10.39 -50.96 -23.43
C PHE A 19 9.39 -49.78 -23.33
N VAL A 20 8.48 -49.82 -22.35
CA VAL A 20 7.71 -48.68 -21.94
C VAL A 20 8.66 -47.81 -21.10
N GLY A 21 9.46 -47.03 -21.79
CA GLY A 21 10.20 -45.92 -21.17
C GLY A 21 9.19 -44.88 -20.68
N GLY A 22 8.89 -44.93 -19.37
CA GLY A 22 8.19 -43.81 -18.73
C GLY A 22 9.05 -42.56 -18.86
N VAL A 23 8.73 -41.74 -19.86
CA VAL A 23 9.24 -40.35 -19.93
C VAL A 23 8.58 -39.63 -18.78
N GLY A 24 9.25 -39.57 -17.63
CA GLY A 24 8.89 -38.66 -16.56
C GLY A 24 8.90 -37.25 -17.18
N GLN A 25 7.74 -36.71 -17.42
CA GLN A 25 7.63 -35.27 -17.73
C GLN A 25 8.24 -34.54 -16.53
N VAL A 26 9.44 -34.06 -16.70
CA VAL A 26 10.00 -33.04 -15.81
C VAL A 26 9.08 -31.86 -15.99
N ALA A 27 8.22 -31.62 -15.00
CA ALA A 27 7.37 -30.44 -14.99
C ALA A 27 8.32 -29.23 -15.09
N GLN A 28 8.26 -28.56 -16.23
CA GLN A 28 9.06 -27.35 -16.44
C GLN A 28 8.53 -26.30 -15.50
N ALA A 29 9.41 -25.73 -14.67
CA ALA A 29 9.07 -24.66 -13.76
C ALA A 29 8.40 -23.52 -14.54
N ALA A 30 7.19 -23.16 -14.15
CA ALA A 30 6.46 -22.04 -14.78
C ALA A 30 7.02 -20.70 -14.32
N GLU A 31 7.03 -19.72 -15.21
CA GLU A 31 7.30 -18.33 -14.85
C GLU A 31 6.00 -17.55 -14.86
N VAL A 32 5.65 -16.98 -13.70
CA VAL A 32 4.44 -16.18 -13.52
C VAL A 32 4.85 -14.72 -13.29
N THR A 33 4.14 -13.79 -13.94
CA THR A 33 4.33 -12.36 -13.71
C THR A 33 3.10 -11.78 -13.02
N LEU A 34 3.30 -11.11 -11.88
CA LEU A 34 2.29 -10.29 -11.19
C LEU A 34 2.54 -8.81 -11.43
N LEU A 35 1.46 -8.03 -11.40
CA LEU A 35 1.53 -6.57 -11.24
C LEU A 35 0.88 -6.20 -9.90
N ASN A 36 1.67 -5.61 -9.00
CA ASN A 36 1.18 -4.95 -7.79
C ASN A 36 1.09 -3.44 -8.03
N VAL A 37 -0.12 -2.90 -7.90
CA VAL A 37 -0.37 -1.45 -7.99
C VAL A 37 -0.51 -0.92 -6.57
N SER A 38 0.44 -0.07 -6.17
CA SER A 38 0.63 0.36 -4.79
C SER A 38 0.67 1.88 -4.65
N TYR A 39 0.52 2.37 -3.42
CA TYR A 39 0.73 3.77 -3.12
C TYR A 39 2.20 4.09 -2.84
N ASP A 40 2.57 5.37 -2.98
CA ASP A 40 3.96 5.82 -3.03
C ASP A 40 4.88 5.37 -1.88
N PRO A 41 4.47 5.45 -0.59
CA PRO A 41 5.36 5.16 0.54
C PRO A 41 5.85 3.72 0.64
N THR A 42 5.28 2.79 -0.11
CA THR A 42 5.60 1.36 -0.02
C THR A 42 6.74 0.89 -0.94
N ARG A 43 7.45 1.79 -1.60
CA ARG A 43 8.49 1.43 -2.59
C ARG A 43 9.54 0.51 -2.01
N GLU A 44 10.10 0.87 -0.88
CA GLU A 44 11.15 0.13 -0.19
C GLU A 44 10.61 -1.18 0.39
N LEU A 45 9.44 -1.12 1.03
CA LEU A 45 8.74 -2.30 1.54
C LEU A 45 8.57 -3.37 0.46
N TYR A 46 8.01 -3.01 -0.69
CA TYR A 46 7.76 -4.00 -1.74
C TYR A 46 9.02 -4.40 -2.52
N THR A 47 10.08 -3.63 -2.46
CA THR A 47 11.39 -4.10 -2.96
C THR A 47 11.88 -5.29 -2.14
N ASP A 48 11.87 -5.18 -0.82
CA ASP A 48 12.29 -6.26 0.08
C ASP A 48 11.30 -7.43 0.08
N PHE A 49 10.02 -7.10 0.14
CA PHE A 49 8.94 -8.09 0.19
C PHE A 49 8.89 -8.96 -1.08
N ASN A 50 9.00 -8.36 -2.25
CA ASN A 50 8.96 -9.08 -3.52
C ASN A 50 10.11 -10.08 -3.66
N LYS A 51 11.30 -9.70 -3.19
CA LYS A 51 12.45 -10.60 -3.16
C LYS A 51 12.19 -11.80 -2.28
N ALA A 52 11.75 -11.57 -1.04
CA ALA A 52 11.44 -12.65 -0.09
C ALA A 52 10.29 -13.54 -0.58
N PHE A 53 9.23 -12.94 -1.11
CA PHE A 53 8.11 -13.71 -1.66
C PHE A 53 8.52 -14.56 -2.87
N ALA A 54 9.34 -14.05 -3.78
CA ALA A 54 9.82 -14.83 -4.93
C ALA A 54 10.63 -16.05 -4.51
N GLU A 55 11.49 -15.91 -3.50
CA GLU A 55 12.23 -17.03 -2.91
C GLU A 55 11.29 -18.05 -2.22
N TYR A 56 10.34 -17.55 -1.44
CA TYR A 56 9.31 -18.37 -0.79
C TYR A 56 8.48 -19.16 -1.82
N TRP A 57 7.97 -18.48 -2.86
CA TRP A 57 7.15 -19.10 -3.89
C TRP A 57 7.90 -20.19 -4.64
N LYS A 58 9.14 -19.91 -5.04
CA LYS A 58 10.01 -20.90 -5.69
C LYS A 58 10.27 -22.11 -4.82
N LYS A 59 10.53 -21.92 -3.54
CA LYS A 59 10.74 -23.01 -2.58
C LYS A 59 9.47 -23.83 -2.37
N LYS A 60 8.31 -23.21 -2.37
CA LYS A 60 7.01 -23.84 -2.13
C LYS A 60 6.50 -24.63 -3.33
N THR A 61 6.70 -24.13 -4.55
CA THR A 61 6.05 -24.64 -5.76
C THR A 61 7.02 -25.15 -6.81
N GLY A 62 8.27 -24.72 -6.80
CA GLY A 62 9.24 -24.91 -7.87
C GLY A 62 9.16 -23.85 -8.97
N ASP A 63 8.08 -23.07 -9.04
CA ASP A 63 7.85 -22.02 -10.03
C ASP A 63 8.55 -20.72 -9.68
N THR A 64 8.86 -19.92 -10.70
CA THR A 64 9.39 -18.58 -10.51
C THR A 64 8.28 -17.53 -10.64
N VAL A 65 8.37 -16.46 -9.85
CA VAL A 65 7.46 -15.32 -9.95
C VAL A 65 8.25 -14.02 -10.11
N LYS A 66 7.85 -13.23 -11.11
CA LYS A 66 8.31 -11.86 -11.28
C LYS A 66 7.21 -10.91 -10.84
N ILE A 67 7.51 -9.99 -9.94
CA ILE A 67 6.54 -9.02 -9.46
C ILE A 67 6.92 -7.63 -9.99
N ASN A 68 6.09 -7.11 -10.87
CA ASN A 68 6.18 -5.74 -11.35
C ASN A 68 5.44 -4.82 -10.38
N GLN A 69 5.92 -3.58 -10.26
CA GLN A 69 5.38 -2.57 -9.35
C GLN A 69 4.95 -1.33 -10.11
N SER A 70 3.79 -0.78 -9.71
CA SER A 70 3.39 0.58 -10.05
C SER A 70 3.16 1.35 -8.76
N HIS A 71 3.80 2.51 -8.61
CA HIS A 71 3.68 3.37 -7.43
C HIS A 71 3.22 4.78 -7.80
N GLY A 72 2.34 5.33 -6.98
CA GLY A 72 1.82 6.69 -7.15
C GLY A 72 0.88 7.07 -6.01
N GLY A 73 0.23 8.20 -6.11
CA GLY A 73 -0.84 8.56 -5.17
C GLY A 73 -1.96 7.51 -5.21
N SER A 74 -2.43 7.07 -4.04
CA SER A 74 -3.34 5.92 -3.90
C SER A 74 -4.63 6.06 -4.72
N GLY A 75 -5.29 7.20 -4.64
CA GLY A 75 -6.51 7.46 -5.43
C GLY A 75 -6.23 7.52 -6.95
N ARG A 76 -5.05 8.01 -7.36
CA ARG A 76 -4.61 7.97 -8.75
C ARG A 76 -4.36 6.54 -9.21
N GLN A 77 -3.74 5.71 -8.37
CA GLN A 77 -3.52 4.29 -8.66
C GLN A 77 -4.83 3.51 -8.79
N ALA A 78 -5.78 3.74 -7.88
CA ALA A 78 -7.12 3.14 -7.99
C ALA A 78 -7.79 3.51 -9.32
N ARG A 79 -7.74 4.78 -9.73
CA ARG A 79 -8.28 5.23 -11.01
C ARG A 79 -7.59 4.54 -12.19
N SER A 80 -6.26 4.42 -12.17
CA SER A 80 -5.54 3.72 -13.24
C SER A 80 -6.00 2.27 -13.40
N VAL A 81 -6.30 1.57 -12.30
CA VAL A 81 -6.84 0.20 -12.34
C VAL A 81 -8.27 0.19 -12.91
N ILE A 82 -9.13 1.13 -12.50
CA ILE A 82 -10.49 1.28 -13.05
C ILE A 82 -10.42 1.55 -14.55
N ASP A 83 -9.48 2.36 -14.99
CA ASP A 83 -9.27 2.76 -16.40
C ASP A 83 -8.56 1.67 -17.23
N GLY A 84 -8.25 0.51 -16.64
CA GLY A 84 -7.78 -0.67 -17.39
C GLY A 84 -6.36 -1.12 -17.13
N LEU A 85 -5.63 -0.53 -16.17
CA LEU A 85 -4.33 -1.07 -15.75
C LEU A 85 -4.53 -2.46 -15.11
N ALA A 86 -4.00 -3.49 -15.74
CA ALA A 86 -4.23 -4.89 -15.39
C ALA A 86 -3.43 -5.32 -14.14
N ALA A 87 -3.79 -4.76 -12.98
CA ALA A 87 -3.23 -5.12 -11.69
C ALA A 87 -3.73 -6.49 -11.23
N ASP A 88 -2.83 -7.39 -10.85
CA ASP A 88 -3.21 -8.65 -10.20
C ASP A 88 -3.61 -8.41 -8.73
N VAL A 89 -2.87 -7.53 -8.07
CA VAL A 89 -3.16 -7.09 -6.70
C VAL A 89 -3.04 -5.58 -6.60
N VAL A 90 -3.80 -5.02 -5.67
CA VAL A 90 -3.67 -3.63 -5.24
C VAL A 90 -3.28 -3.59 -3.77
N THR A 91 -2.38 -2.67 -3.43
CA THR A 91 -1.91 -2.43 -2.06
C THR A 91 -1.93 -0.93 -1.84
N LEU A 92 -3.11 -0.43 -1.45
CA LEU A 92 -3.43 1.00 -1.45
C LEU A 92 -3.42 1.59 -0.04
N ALA A 93 -3.43 2.92 0.04
CA ALA A 93 -3.29 3.64 1.30
C ALA A 93 -4.51 3.54 2.23
N LEU A 94 -5.68 3.19 1.69
CA LEU A 94 -6.93 3.20 2.42
C LEU A 94 -8.05 2.44 1.69
N ALA A 95 -9.02 1.93 2.45
CA ALA A 95 -10.09 1.09 1.94
C ALA A 95 -10.95 1.78 0.87
N ALA A 96 -11.25 3.07 0.99
CA ALA A 96 -12.08 3.76 0.00
C ALA A 96 -11.52 3.73 -1.42
N ASP A 97 -10.20 3.63 -1.59
CA ASP A 97 -9.60 3.51 -2.92
C ASP A 97 -9.80 2.10 -3.50
N VAL A 98 -9.80 1.06 -2.66
CA VAL A 98 -10.16 -0.31 -3.07
C VAL A 98 -11.66 -0.42 -3.32
N ASP A 99 -12.50 0.20 -2.48
CA ASP A 99 -13.95 0.30 -2.68
C ASP A 99 -14.31 0.91 -4.03
N ALA A 100 -13.58 1.94 -4.45
CA ALA A 100 -13.78 2.55 -5.77
C ALA A 100 -13.51 1.56 -6.91
N ILE A 101 -12.50 0.69 -6.79
CA ILE A 101 -12.22 -0.37 -7.76
C ILE A 101 -13.34 -1.42 -7.76
N ALA A 102 -13.89 -1.75 -6.57
CA ALA A 102 -15.00 -2.69 -6.44
C ALA A 102 -16.29 -2.14 -7.01
N THR A 103 -16.66 -0.90 -6.66
CA THR A 103 -17.96 -0.32 -7.00
C THR A 103 -17.98 0.29 -8.39
N ASN A 104 -17.01 1.11 -8.74
CA ASN A 104 -16.95 1.81 -10.03
C ASN A 104 -16.32 0.94 -11.12
N GLY A 105 -15.24 0.24 -10.78
CA GLY A 105 -14.56 -0.66 -11.72
C GLY A 105 -15.23 -2.01 -11.88
N LYS A 106 -15.98 -2.48 -10.87
CA LYS A 106 -16.55 -3.84 -10.79
C LYS A 106 -15.50 -4.93 -11.01
N LEU A 107 -14.27 -4.70 -10.57
CA LEU A 107 -13.13 -5.58 -10.83
C LEU A 107 -12.88 -6.58 -9.69
N LEU A 108 -13.45 -6.34 -8.51
CA LEU A 108 -13.44 -7.22 -7.34
C LEU A 108 -14.77 -7.08 -6.57
N PRO A 109 -15.15 -8.05 -5.72
CA PRO A 109 -16.39 -7.98 -4.97
C PRO A 109 -16.35 -6.92 -3.86
N VAL A 110 -17.52 -6.40 -3.49
CA VAL A 110 -17.67 -5.34 -2.49
C VAL A 110 -17.31 -5.78 -1.07
N ASN A 111 -17.31 -7.07 -0.77
CA ASN A 111 -16.91 -7.64 0.51
C ASN A 111 -15.42 -8.08 0.53
N TRP A 112 -14.59 -7.45 -0.27
CA TRP A 112 -13.15 -7.76 -0.38
C TRP A 112 -12.40 -7.68 0.96
N GLU A 113 -12.81 -6.78 1.86
CA GLU A 113 -12.21 -6.60 3.19
C GLU A 113 -12.27 -7.86 4.06
N GLU A 114 -13.27 -8.72 3.87
CA GLU A 114 -13.49 -9.94 4.66
C GLU A 114 -12.55 -11.09 4.28
N ARG A 115 -11.76 -10.94 3.20
CA ARG A 115 -10.96 -12.03 2.64
C ARG A 115 -9.65 -12.29 3.35
N LEU A 116 -9.13 -11.28 4.05
CA LEU A 116 -7.89 -11.36 4.80
C LEU A 116 -8.07 -10.81 6.21
N PRO A 117 -7.22 -11.19 7.17
CA PRO A 117 -7.31 -10.68 8.54
C PRO A 117 -7.25 -9.15 8.61
N ASP A 118 -7.73 -8.59 9.73
CA ASP A 118 -7.69 -7.16 10.02
C ASP A 118 -8.31 -6.30 8.92
N HIS A 119 -9.44 -6.72 8.36
CA HIS A 119 -10.11 -6.04 7.24
C HIS A 119 -9.19 -5.83 6.03
N SER A 120 -8.38 -6.84 5.74
CA SER A 120 -7.39 -6.80 4.64
C SER A 120 -6.35 -5.67 4.76
N ALA A 121 -6.00 -5.31 6.01
CA ALA A 121 -4.95 -4.33 6.32
C ALA A 121 -3.79 -5.02 7.07
N PRO A 122 -2.77 -5.53 6.37
CA PRO A 122 -1.73 -6.38 6.94
C PRO A 122 -0.77 -5.66 7.89
N TYR A 123 -0.69 -4.37 7.80
CA TYR A 123 0.12 -3.49 8.66
C TYR A 123 -0.61 -2.16 8.85
N THR A 124 -0.12 -1.36 9.78
CA THR A 124 -0.65 -0.01 10.02
C THR A 124 0.47 1.03 9.95
N SER A 125 0.08 2.27 9.95
CA SER A 125 0.96 3.41 10.09
C SER A 125 0.20 4.53 10.81
N THR A 126 0.82 5.69 10.94
CA THR A 126 0.19 6.89 11.45
C THR A 126 0.80 8.13 10.79
N ILE A 127 0.30 9.29 11.16
CA ILE A 127 0.77 10.58 10.66
C ILE A 127 1.60 11.26 11.75
N VAL A 128 2.75 11.75 11.35
CA VAL A 128 3.70 12.50 12.17
C VAL A 128 4.14 13.76 11.44
N PHE A 129 4.89 14.64 12.12
CA PHE A 129 5.50 15.78 11.48
C PHE A 129 7.00 15.54 11.27
N LEU A 130 7.48 15.86 10.10
CA LEU A 130 8.89 15.92 9.78
C LEU A 130 9.31 17.40 9.75
N VAL A 131 10.28 17.77 10.57
CA VAL A 131 10.79 19.14 10.68
C VAL A 131 12.28 19.19 10.40
N ARG A 132 12.79 20.39 10.13
CA ARG A 132 14.23 20.64 9.99
C ARG A 132 14.95 20.36 11.30
N LYS A 133 16.23 19.94 11.25
CA LYS A 133 17.07 19.68 12.42
C LYS A 133 17.06 20.86 13.39
N GLY A 134 16.91 20.54 14.67
CA GLY A 134 16.80 21.55 15.74
C GLY A 134 15.45 22.28 15.79
N ASN A 135 14.49 21.88 14.96
CA ASN A 135 13.12 22.41 14.93
C ASN A 135 13.08 23.96 15.06
N PRO A 136 13.64 24.71 14.11
CA PRO A 136 13.83 26.16 14.22
C PRO A 136 12.51 26.94 14.34
N LYS A 137 11.42 26.36 13.84
CA LYS A 137 10.06 26.94 13.93
C LYS A 137 9.30 26.49 15.19
N LYS A 138 9.93 25.69 16.04
CA LYS A 138 9.36 25.21 17.32
C LYS A 138 7.99 24.52 17.15
N ILE A 139 7.82 23.74 16.08
CA ILE A 139 6.61 22.97 15.81
C ILE A 139 6.50 21.86 16.85
N LYS A 140 5.39 21.84 17.58
CA LYS A 140 5.11 20.83 18.63
C LYS A 140 3.84 20.07 18.37
N ASP A 141 2.83 20.73 17.80
CA ASP A 141 1.51 20.15 17.57
C ASP A 141 0.81 20.81 16.39
N TRP A 142 -0.35 20.29 16.02
CA TRP A 142 -1.20 20.77 14.91
C TRP A 142 -1.45 22.27 14.92
N GLY A 143 -1.69 22.84 16.10
CA GLY A 143 -1.95 24.28 16.24
C GLY A 143 -0.80 25.19 15.76
N ASP A 144 0.42 24.67 15.72
CA ASP A 144 1.58 25.41 15.23
C ASP A 144 1.57 25.53 13.69
N LEU A 145 0.90 24.61 13.00
CA LEU A 145 0.86 24.55 11.54
C LEU A 145 0.05 25.67 10.89
N VAL A 146 -0.82 26.32 11.65
CA VAL A 146 -1.65 27.44 11.17
C VAL A 146 -1.09 28.81 11.53
N LYS A 147 0.07 28.85 12.19
CA LYS A 147 0.75 30.13 12.52
C LYS A 147 1.24 30.83 11.27
N PRO A 148 1.23 32.18 11.24
CA PRO A 148 1.80 32.94 10.14
C PRO A 148 3.28 32.61 9.91
N GLY A 149 3.67 32.47 8.64
CA GLY A 149 5.06 32.23 8.24
C GLY A 149 5.54 30.79 8.43
N ILE A 150 4.63 29.84 8.64
CA ILE A 150 4.90 28.40 8.62
C ILE A 150 4.54 27.83 7.24
N GLY A 151 5.53 27.28 6.54
CA GLY A 151 5.30 26.54 5.29
C GLY A 151 5.02 25.08 5.58
N VAL A 152 3.81 24.60 5.27
CA VAL A 152 3.35 23.23 5.48
C VAL A 152 3.39 22.46 4.17
N ILE A 153 4.00 21.28 4.18
CA ILE A 153 4.01 20.37 3.02
C ILE A 153 3.09 19.18 3.31
N THR A 154 2.14 18.97 2.42
CA THR A 154 1.20 17.85 2.41
C THR A 154 0.74 17.59 0.98
N PRO A 155 0.48 16.34 0.58
CA PRO A 155 0.00 16.07 -0.77
C PRO A 155 -1.49 16.41 -0.95
N ASN A 156 -1.98 16.27 -2.19
CA ASN A 156 -3.35 16.58 -2.56
C ASN A 156 -4.32 15.44 -2.19
N PRO A 157 -5.35 15.68 -1.38
CA PRO A 157 -6.35 14.66 -1.01
C PRO A 157 -7.15 14.08 -2.18
N LYS A 158 -7.23 14.79 -3.30
CA LYS A 158 -7.93 14.28 -4.50
C LYS A 158 -7.15 13.16 -5.21
N THR A 159 -5.85 13.03 -4.96
CA THR A 159 -4.97 12.05 -5.62
C THR A 159 -4.22 11.14 -4.66
N SER A 160 -3.96 11.60 -3.43
CA SER A 160 -3.15 10.93 -2.43
C SER A 160 -3.99 10.42 -1.26
N GLY A 161 -3.92 9.12 -0.99
CA GLY A 161 -4.52 8.56 0.23
C GLY A 161 -3.85 9.05 1.51
N GLY A 162 -2.53 9.27 1.48
CA GLY A 162 -1.81 9.87 2.61
C GLY A 162 -2.32 11.26 2.97
N ALA A 163 -2.65 12.06 1.98
CA ALA A 163 -3.23 13.38 2.19
C ALA A 163 -4.60 13.32 2.88
N ARG A 164 -5.40 12.28 2.60
CA ARG A 164 -6.69 12.09 3.28
C ARG A 164 -6.46 11.73 4.76
N TRP A 165 -5.49 10.89 5.07
CA TRP A 165 -5.12 10.61 6.46
C TRP A 165 -4.60 11.86 7.17
N ASN A 166 -3.74 12.66 6.52
CA ASN A 166 -3.24 13.93 7.05
C ASN A 166 -4.39 14.89 7.41
N TYR A 167 -5.33 15.06 6.48
CA TYR A 167 -6.51 15.90 6.64
C TYR A 167 -7.39 15.43 7.81
N LEU A 168 -7.70 14.13 7.88
CA LEU A 168 -8.57 13.59 8.93
C LEU A 168 -7.91 13.67 10.31
N ALA A 169 -6.59 13.50 10.41
CA ALA A 169 -5.85 13.70 11.66
C ALA A 169 -5.94 15.15 12.14
N ALA A 170 -5.71 16.11 11.23
CA ALA A 170 -5.84 17.55 11.51
C ALA A 170 -7.25 17.92 11.96
N TRP A 171 -8.26 17.42 11.26
CA TRP A 171 -9.67 17.60 11.59
C TRP A 171 -10.01 17.10 12.99
N SER A 172 -9.55 15.89 13.32
CA SER A 172 -9.78 15.26 14.62
C SER A 172 -9.14 16.03 15.76
N TRP A 173 -7.92 16.53 15.57
CA TRP A 173 -7.26 17.36 16.56
C TRP A 173 -8.09 18.63 16.85
N ALA A 174 -8.53 19.33 15.81
CA ALA A 174 -9.32 20.55 15.96
C ALA A 174 -10.67 20.30 16.66
N LYS A 175 -11.34 19.18 16.35
CA LYS A 175 -12.58 18.78 17.04
C LYS A 175 -12.40 18.51 18.54
N LYS A 176 -11.23 18.04 18.94
CA LYS A 176 -10.94 17.70 20.34
C LYS A 176 -10.46 18.90 21.16
N GLN A 177 -10.28 20.08 20.55
CA GLN A 177 -9.95 21.28 21.30
C GLN A 177 -11.16 21.81 22.08
N PRO A 178 -10.98 22.59 23.16
CA PRO A 178 -12.07 23.23 23.88
C PRO A 178 -13.01 24.01 22.93
N GLY A 179 -14.30 23.69 22.96
CA GLY A 179 -15.28 24.27 22.02
C GLY A 179 -15.22 23.69 20.61
N GLY A 180 -14.52 22.58 20.42
CA GLY A 180 -14.35 21.92 19.12
C GLY A 180 -15.65 21.39 18.53
N SER A 181 -15.81 21.57 17.23
CA SER A 181 -16.95 21.14 16.43
C SER A 181 -16.50 20.89 14.99
N ASP A 182 -17.38 20.39 14.13
CA ASP A 182 -17.08 20.28 12.70
C ASP A 182 -16.87 21.65 12.04
N ALA A 183 -17.55 22.70 12.51
CA ALA A 183 -17.34 24.06 12.05
C ALA A 183 -15.92 24.58 12.40
N THR A 184 -15.48 24.42 13.64
CA THR A 184 -14.12 24.83 14.05
C THR A 184 -13.05 24.01 13.37
N ALA A 185 -13.27 22.70 13.17
CA ALA A 185 -12.35 21.83 12.44
C ALA A 185 -12.22 22.25 10.98
N ARG A 186 -13.32 22.64 10.34
CA ARG A 186 -13.32 23.17 8.98
C ARG A 186 -12.46 24.43 8.85
N GLU A 187 -12.66 25.39 9.76
CA GLU A 187 -11.87 26.63 9.75
C GLU A 187 -10.39 26.37 10.05
N PHE A 188 -10.10 25.44 10.95
CA PHE A 188 -8.73 25.03 11.22
C PHE A 188 -8.04 24.44 9.99
N VAL A 189 -8.68 23.46 9.33
CA VAL A 189 -8.13 22.81 8.13
C VAL A 189 -8.01 23.81 6.99
N LYS A 190 -8.96 24.73 6.83
CA LYS A 190 -8.86 25.85 5.88
C LYS A 190 -7.62 26.72 6.15
N ALA A 191 -7.37 27.07 7.42
CA ALA A 191 -6.19 27.84 7.80
C ALA A 191 -4.88 27.04 7.56
N LEU A 192 -4.89 25.73 7.80
CA LEU A 192 -3.76 24.85 7.52
C LEU A 192 -3.41 24.87 6.02
N TYR A 193 -4.40 24.67 5.15
CA TYR A 193 -4.17 24.63 3.69
C TYR A 193 -3.77 26.00 3.11
N LYS A 194 -4.05 27.12 3.78
CA LYS A 194 -3.49 28.43 3.40
C LYS A 194 -1.97 28.49 3.55
N ASN A 195 -1.40 27.68 4.43
CA ASN A 195 0.04 27.57 4.66
C ASN A 195 0.71 26.53 3.76
N VAL A 196 -0.02 25.88 2.86
CA VAL A 196 0.48 24.85 1.95
C VAL A 196 0.85 25.46 0.60
N PRO A 197 2.15 25.65 0.30
CA PRO A 197 2.57 26.30 -0.93
C PRO A 197 2.50 25.38 -2.16
N VAL A 198 2.54 24.04 -1.95
CA VAL A 198 2.58 23.03 -3.01
C VAL A 198 1.72 21.84 -2.62
N LEU A 199 0.85 21.40 -3.51
CA LEU A 199 0.10 20.15 -3.39
C LEU A 199 0.66 19.10 -4.36
N ASP A 200 1.57 18.28 -3.88
CA ASP A 200 2.10 17.16 -4.63
C ASP A 200 1.04 16.08 -4.87
N THR A 201 1.17 15.30 -5.94
CA THR A 201 0.19 14.27 -6.30
C THR A 201 0.19 13.04 -5.38
N GLY A 202 1.26 12.86 -4.58
CA GLY A 202 1.42 11.72 -3.68
C GLY A 202 2.40 12.02 -2.55
N ALA A 203 2.40 11.15 -1.54
CA ALA A 203 3.20 11.33 -0.32
C ALA A 203 4.72 11.41 -0.61
N ARG A 204 5.27 10.54 -1.47
CA ARG A 204 6.69 10.59 -1.85
C ARG A 204 7.05 11.92 -2.53
N GLY A 205 6.14 12.50 -3.33
CA GLY A 205 6.32 13.84 -3.90
C GLY A 205 6.51 14.88 -2.81
N SER A 206 5.66 14.87 -1.78
CA SER A 206 5.77 15.78 -0.63
C SER A 206 7.06 15.56 0.17
N THR A 207 7.45 14.31 0.40
CA THR A 207 8.74 14.01 1.03
C THR A 207 9.91 14.58 0.21
N THR A 208 9.88 14.43 -1.10
CA THR A 208 10.90 14.99 -2.00
C THR A 208 10.89 16.52 -1.97
N THR A 209 9.71 17.14 -2.04
CA THR A 209 9.55 18.59 -1.98
C THR A 209 10.13 19.15 -0.67
N PHE A 210 9.83 18.51 0.45
CA PHE A 210 10.38 18.91 1.74
C PHE A 210 11.86 18.57 1.88
N ALA A 211 12.23 17.28 1.77
CA ALA A 211 13.56 16.81 2.16
C ALA A 211 14.65 17.15 1.14
N GLN A 212 14.36 17.10 -0.16
CA GLN A 212 15.36 17.28 -1.22
C GLN A 212 15.33 18.67 -1.83
N ARG A 213 14.14 19.26 -2.05
CA ARG A 213 14.00 20.60 -2.63
C ARG A 213 14.08 21.72 -1.58
N GLY A 214 14.02 21.38 -0.29
CA GLY A 214 14.16 22.34 0.79
C GLY A 214 12.96 23.27 0.98
N ILE A 215 11.77 22.93 0.44
CA ILE A 215 10.56 23.73 0.52
C ILE A 215 9.79 23.40 1.79
N GLY A 216 9.28 24.40 2.49
CA GLY A 216 8.48 24.28 3.70
C GLY A 216 9.30 24.13 4.99
N ASP A 217 8.64 24.34 6.11
CA ASP A 217 9.19 24.27 7.47
C ASP A 217 8.84 22.94 8.14
N VAL A 218 7.70 22.36 7.79
CA VAL A 218 7.15 21.12 8.32
C VAL A 218 6.44 20.33 7.22
N ALA A 219 6.67 19.01 7.18
CA ALA A 219 5.89 18.11 6.36
C ALA A 219 4.98 17.26 7.25
N ILE A 220 3.69 17.21 6.90
CA ILE A 220 2.74 16.25 7.47
C ILE A 220 2.97 14.95 6.72
N SER A 221 3.47 13.92 7.39
CA SER A 221 4.07 12.76 6.76
C SER A 221 3.54 11.45 7.35
N TRP A 222 3.55 10.41 6.53
CA TRP A 222 3.51 9.05 7.03
C TRP A 222 4.70 8.79 7.95
N GLU A 223 4.49 8.02 9.02
CA GLU A 223 5.55 7.65 9.95
C GLU A 223 6.73 6.97 9.25
N ASN A 224 6.48 6.04 8.33
CA ASN A 224 7.53 5.38 7.56
C ASN A 224 8.32 6.32 6.63
N GLU A 225 7.65 7.29 6.00
CA GLU A 225 8.32 8.31 5.18
C GLU A 225 9.19 9.24 6.03
N ALA A 226 8.74 9.58 7.24
CA ALA A 226 9.52 10.39 8.15
C ALA A 226 10.78 9.64 8.63
N TRP A 227 10.66 8.35 8.93
CA TRP A 227 11.81 7.51 9.25
C TRP A 227 12.79 7.39 8.07
N LEU A 228 12.28 7.15 6.86
CA LEU A 228 13.09 7.12 5.65
C LEU A 228 13.87 8.44 5.47
N ALA A 229 13.20 9.57 5.63
CA ALA A 229 13.84 10.88 5.52
C ALA A 229 14.96 11.07 6.55
N THR A 230 14.73 10.69 7.81
CA THR A 230 15.71 10.86 8.88
C THR A 230 16.86 9.87 8.80
N LYS A 231 16.67 8.68 8.24
CA LYS A 231 17.71 7.64 8.20
C LYS A 231 18.49 7.62 6.89
N GLU A 232 17.81 7.88 5.77
CA GLU A 232 18.38 7.64 4.43
C GLU A 232 18.52 8.90 3.58
N LEU A 233 17.53 9.81 3.61
CA LEU A 233 17.54 10.98 2.74
C LEU A 233 18.33 12.15 3.32
N GLY A 234 18.49 12.21 4.63
CA GLY A 234 19.22 13.28 5.28
C GLY A 234 19.47 12.98 6.75
N PRO A 235 20.34 11.99 7.06
CA PRO A 235 20.77 11.80 8.43
C PRO A 235 21.24 13.16 8.98
N ASP A 236 20.82 13.49 10.20
CA ASP A 236 21.12 14.75 10.88
C ASP A 236 20.53 16.03 10.26
N LYS A 237 19.62 15.94 9.24
CA LYS A 237 18.96 17.10 8.65
C LYS A 237 17.53 17.31 9.12
N PHE A 238 16.92 16.28 9.67
CA PHE A 238 15.50 16.25 10.04
C PHE A 238 15.28 15.66 11.42
N GLU A 239 14.12 16.01 12.00
CA GLU A 239 13.60 15.45 13.24
C GLU A 239 12.13 15.10 13.06
N ILE A 240 11.69 14.03 13.75
CA ILE A 240 10.29 13.62 13.80
C ILE A 240 9.65 14.26 15.03
N VAL A 241 8.54 14.95 14.84
CA VAL A 241 7.71 15.48 15.91
C VAL A 241 6.41 14.68 15.95
N ILE A 242 6.12 14.14 17.13
CA ILE A 242 4.90 13.36 17.35
C ILE A 242 3.80 14.33 17.80
N PRO A 243 2.68 14.46 17.04
CA PRO A 243 1.58 15.30 17.46
C PRO A 243 0.83 14.70 18.65
N SER A 244 0.09 15.53 19.40
CA SER A 244 -0.71 15.08 20.55
C SER A 244 -1.78 14.06 20.18
N ILE A 245 -2.34 14.16 18.98
CA ILE A 245 -3.33 13.26 18.41
C ILE A 245 -2.95 12.96 16.97
N SER A 246 -3.07 11.71 16.56
CA SER A 246 -2.94 11.31 15.17
C SER A 246 -4.07 10.33 14.78
N ILE A 247 -3.93 9.65 13.66
CA ILE A 247 -4.92 8.72 13.14
C ILE A 247 -4.29 7.35 12.88
N LEU A 248 -5.02 6.28 13.21
CA LEU A 248 -4.65 4.93 12.82
C LEU A 248 -4.87 4.79 11.31
N ALA A 249 -3.79 4.77 10.57
CA ALA A 249 -3.83 4.55 9.14
C ALA A 249 -3.72 3.06 8.83
N GLU A 250 -4.69 2.53 8.08
CA GLU A 250 -4.83 1.13 7.73
C GLU A 250 -4.77 0.95 6.21
N PRO A 251 -3.55 0.79 5.66
CA PRO A 251 -3.39 0.49 4.24
C PRO A 251 -4.02 -0.85 3.89
N SER A 252 -4.81 -0.86 2.83
CA SER A 252 -5.64 -2.00 2.45
C SER A 252 -5.10 -2.71 1.22
N VAL A 253 -5.23 -4.04 1.19
CA VAL A 253 -4.76 -4.88 0.10
C VAL A 253 -5.88 -5.76 -0.44
N ALA A 254 -5.90 -5.99 -1.75
CA ALA A 254 -6.90 -6.84 -2.38
C ALA A 254 -6.39 -7.48 -3.68
N VAL A 255 -6.87 -8.68 -3.97
CA VAL A 255 -6.75 -9.31 -5.29
C VAL A 255 -7.77 -8.66 -6.24
N VAL A 256 -7.36 -8.36 -7.46
CA VAL A 256 -8.23 -7.83 -8.50
C VAL A 256 -8.81 -8.99 -9.31
N ASP A 257 -9.95 -9.50 -8.88
CA ASP A 257 -10.56 -10.76 -9.32
C ASP A 257 -10.68 -10.91 -10.83
N GLN A 258 -11.18 -9.88 -11.51
CA GLN A 258 -11.38 -9.92 -12.96
C GLN A 258 -10.05 -10.01 -13.72
N VAL A 259 -8.98 -9.46 -13.18
CA VAL A 259 -7.65 -9.52 -13.78
C VAL A 259 -7.02 -10.88 -13.58
N VAL A 260 -6.97 -11.37 -12.33
CA VAL A 260 -6.35 -12.67 -12.03
C VAL A 260 -7.08 -13.84 -12.68
N LEU A 261 -8.41 -13.70 -12.88
CA LEU A 261 -9.20 -14.71 -13.62
C LEU A 261 -8.76 -14.78 -15.09
N ARG A 262 -8.64 -13.63 -15.75
CA ARG A 262 -8.22 -13.58 -17.16
C ARG A 262 -6.76 -14.01 -17.35
N ARG A 263 -5.90 -13.70 -16.39
CA ARG A 263 -4.46 -13.97 -16.47
C ARG A 263 -4.06 -15.34 -15.92
N GLY A 264 -4.96 -16.04 -15.22
CA GLY A 264 -4.65 -17.32 -14.56
C GLY A 264 -3.70 -17.17 -13.36
N THR A 265 -3.60 -15.99 -12.75
CA THR A 265 -2.63 -15.65 -11.70
C THR A 265 -3.21 -15.70 -10.29
N ARG A 266 -4.47 -16.15 -10.12
CA ARG A 266 -5.19 -16.11 -8.83
C ARG A 266 -4.41 -16.76 -7.68
N ALA A 267 -3.91 -17.96 -7.88
CA ALA A 267 -3.24 -18.70 -6.79
C ALA A 267 -2.03 -17.97 -6.24
N VAL A 268 -1.17 -17.46 -7.12
CA VAL A 268 0.03 -16.73 -6.71
C VAL A 268 -0.31 -15.34 -6.16
N ALA A 269 -1.34 -14.67 -6.69
CA ALA A 269 -1.80 -13.37 -6.20
C ALA A 269 -2.39 -13.47 -4.78
N GLU A 270 -3.21 -14.48 -4.50
CA GLU A 270 -3.74 -14.73 -3.16
C GLU A 270 -2.62 -15.08 -2.17
N GLU A 271 -1.68 -15.93 -2.56
CA GLU A 271 -0.55 -16.28 -1.72
C GLU A 271 0.37 -15.08 -1.44
N TYR A 272 0.57 -14.21 -2.44
CA TYR A 272 1.34 -12.97 -2.30
C TYR A 272 0.76 -12.08 -1.18
N LEU A 273 -0.56 -11.90 -1.15
CA LEU A 273 -1.19 -11.11 -0.10
C LEU A 273 -1.20 -11.83 1.26
N LYS A 274 -1.38 -13.16 1.29
CA LYS A 274 -1.31 -13.94 2.53
C LYS A 274 0.08 -13.89 3.16
N TYR A 275 1.12 -13.85 2.35
CA TYR A 275 2.50 -13.78 2.83
C TYR A 275 2.79 -12.50 3.64
N LEU A 276 2.06 -11.39 3.39
CA LEU A 276 2.14 -10.18 4.21
C LEU A 276 1.80 -10.42 5.69
N TYR A 277 0.99 -11.42 6.01
CA TYR A 277 0.56 -11.76 7.36
C TYR A 277 1.46 -12.79 8.05
N THR A 278 2.40 -13.38 7.33
CA THR A 278 3.37 -14.32 7.93
C THR A 278 4.35 -13.57 8.85
N PRO A 279 4.96 -14.24 9.83
CA PRO A 279 5.99 -13.60 10.66
C PRO A 279 7.10 -12.94 9.84
N GLU A 280 7.51 -13.54 8.72
CA GLU A 280 8.52 -12.97 7.82
C GLU A 280 8.01 -11.72 7.09
N GLY A 281 6.78 -11.75 6.54
CA GLY A 281 6.16 -10.58 5.93
C GLY A 281 5.98 -9.42 6.91
N GLN A 282 5.62 -9.73 8.16
CA GLN A 282 5.49 -8.75 9.22
C GLN A 282 6.84 -8.17 9.66
N GLU A 283 7.89 -8.98 9.71
CA GLU A 283 9.25 -8.53 9.98
C GLU A 283 9.78 -7.60 8.88
N ILE A 284 9.48 -7.90 7.61
CA ILE A 284 9.80 -7.01 6.49
C ILE A 284 9.05 -5.68 6.60
N ALA A 285 7.77 -5.72 6.97
CA ALA A 285 6.98 -4.50 7.20
C ALA A 285 7.61 -3.64 8.31
N ALA A 286 7.96 -4.23 9.46
CA ALA A 286 8.55 -3.52 10.59
C ALA A 286 9.92 -2.88 10.25
N ARG A 287 10.78 -3.59 9.52
CA ARG A 287 12.09 -3.06 9.05
C ARG A 287 11.95 -1.90 8.08
N ASN A 288 10.81 -1.83 7.38
CA ASN A 288 10.45 -0.71 6.50
C ASN A 288 9.56 0.33 7.20
N TYR A 289 9.60 0.36 8.53
CA TYR A 289 8.94 1.34 9.39
C TYR A 289 7.39 1.33 9.33
N TYR A 290 6.79 0.20 8.95
CA TYR A 290 5.36 -0.04 9.09
C TYR A 290 5.08 -0.77 10.39
N ARG A 291 4.01 -0.39 11.08
CA ARG A 291 3.60 -1.01 12.34
C ARG A 291 3.02 -2.40 12.08
N PRO A 292 3.70 -3.48 12.51
CA PRO A 292 3.21 -4.82 12.24
C PRO A 292 1.99 -5.18 13.09
N ARG A 293 1.13 -6.04 12.57
CA ARG A 293 -0.01 -6.62 13.32
C ARG A 293 0.46 -7.75 14.26
N ASN A 294 1.52 -8.44 13.91
CA ASN A 294 2.07 -9.52 14.73
C ASN A 294 2.70 -8.95 16.01
N ALA A 295 2.15 -9.34 17.18
CA ALA A 295 2.57 -8.81 18.48
C ALA A 295 4.03 -9.13 18.82
N ALA A 296 4.53 -10.32 18.45
CA ALA A 296 5.92 -10.70 18.71
C ALA A 296 6.89 -9.87 17.85
N VAL A 297 6.55 -9.59 16.59
CA VAL A 297 7.33 -8.69 15.73
C VAL A 297 7.25 -7.25 16.24
N ALA A 298 6.06 -6.78 16.61
CA ALA A 298 5.88 -5.44 17.16
C ALA A 298 6.74 -5.21 18.42
N ALA A 299 6.84 -6.22 19.29
CA ALA A 299 7.67 -6.13 20.50
C ALA A 299 9.17 -6.00 20.19
N LYS A 300 9.67 -6.62 19.11
CA LYS A 300 11.07 -6.51 18.70
C LYS A 300 11.44 -5.13 18.16
N HIS A 301 10.47 -4.40 17.64
CA HIS A 301 10.65 -3.09 16.99
C HIS A 301 9.98 -1.95 17.77
N ALA A 302 9.72 -2.15 19.07
CA ALA A 302 8.96 -1.20 19.89
C ALA A 302 9.58 0.21 19.96
N GLU A 303 10.90 0.31 19.83
CA GLU A 303 11.62 1.60 19.81
C GLU A 303 11.32 2.45 18.57
N LEU A 304 10.89 1.84 17.46
CA LEU A 304 10.52 2.55 16.23
C LEU A 304 9.12 3.13 16.30
N PHE A 305 8.27 2.58 17.18
CA PHE A 305 6.83 2.83 17.15
C PHE A 305 6.34 3.38 18.50
N PRO A 306 6.50 4.68 18.75
CA PRO A 306 6.04 5.30 19.99
C PRO A 306 4.52 5.15 20.14
N LYS A 307 4.07 5.10 21.38
CA LYS A 307 2.63 5.15 21.68
C LYS A 307 2.10 6.54 21.37
N LEU A 308 0.94 6.58 20.71
CA LEU A 308 0.24 7.79 20.31
C LEU A 308 -1.23 7.68 20.70
N GLU A 309 -1.87 8.83 20.92
CA GLU A 309 -3.31 8.90 20.91
C GLU A 309 -3.80 8.88 19.45
N LEU A 310 -4.52 7.83 19.09
CA LEU A 310 -4.99 7.62 17.72
C LEU A 310 -6.51 7.64 17.67
N VAL A 311 -7.05 8.48 16.78
CA VAL A 311 -8.41 8.34 16.28
C VAL A 311 -8.44 7.31 15.15
N THR A 312 -9.61 6.83 14.80
CA THR A 312 -9.78 5.86 13.72
C THR A 312 -10.75 6.38 12.68
N ILE A 313 -10.81 5.73 11.53
CA ILE A 313 -11.82 6.07 10.51
C ILE A 313 -13.26 5.87 11.00
N LYS A 314 -13.47 5.06 12.05
CA LYS A 314 -14.79 4.88 12.68
C LYS A 314 -15.31 6.16 13.32
N ASP A 315 -14.42 7.03 13.81
CA ASP A 315 -14.76 8.34 14.37
C ASP A 315 -15.38 9.29 13.33
N PHE A 316 -15.19 8.97 12.04
CA PHE A 316 -15.78 9.65 10.89
C PHE A 316 -16.98 8.89 10.29
N GLY A 317 -17.44 7.82 10.93
CA GLY A 317 -18.50 6.97 10.42
C GLY A 317 -18.08 6.02 9.29
N GLY A 318 -16.78 5.74 9.19
CA GLY A 318 -16.19 4.87 8.17
C GLY A 318 -15.81 5.59 6.87
N TRP A 319 -15.09 4.87 6.00
CA TRP A 319 -14.59 5.45 4.77
C TRP A 319 -15.67 5.92 3.79
N ALA A 320 -16.79 5.19 3.67
CA ALA A 320 -17.87 5.58 2.76
C ALA A 320 -18.40 6.98 3.09
N LYS A 321 -18.63 7.27 4.39
CA LYS A 321 -19.07 8.58 4.85
C LYS A 321 -17.97 9.62 4.71
N ALA A 322 -16.78 9.36 5.23
CA ALA A 322 -15.65 10.30 5.17
C ALA A 322 -15.28 10.68 3.73
N GLN A 323 -15.26 9.73 2.80
CA GLN A 323 -14.99 9.97 1.40
C GLN A 323 -16.04 10.90 0.77
N LYS A 324 -17.32 10.63 1.03
CA LYS A 324 -18.43 11.43 0.50
C LYS A 324 -18.42 12.85 1.06
N GLU A 325 -18.27 13.02 2.37
CA GLU A 325 -18.37 14.32 3.03
C GLU A 325 -17.16 15.21 2.78
N HIS A 326 -15.95 14.64 2.85
CA HIS A 326 -14.73 15.42 2.84
C HIS A 326 -14.04 15.49 1.48
N PHE A 327 -14.03 14.39 0.71
CA PHE A 327 -13.15 14.23 -0.46
C PHE A 327 -13.88 14.00 -1.79
N GLY A 328 -15.18 13.73 -1.75
CA GLY A 328 -16.01 13.64 -2.96
C GLY A 328 -16.09 14.99 -3.70
N ASP A 329 -16.61 14.99 -4.89
CA ASP A 329 -16.78 16.21 -5.67
C ASP A 329 -17.75 17.14 -4.95
N GLY A 330 -17.33 18.39 -4.75
CA GLY A 330 -18.06 19.37 -3.95
C GLY A 330 -18.00 19.13 -2.44
N GLY A 331 -17.21 18.15 -1.96
CA GLY A 331 -17.01 17.89 -0.55
C GLY A 331 -16.28 19.03 0.18
N VAL A 332 -16.09 18.85 1.49
CA VAL A 332 -15.51 19.90 2.33
C VAL A 332 -14.14 20.37 1.85
N PHE A 333 -13.29 19.46 1.37
CA PHE A 333 -11.97 19.83 0.85
C PHE A 333 -12.09 20.77 -0.37
N ASP A 334 -12.95 20.47 -1.33
CA ASP A 334 -13.16 21.34 -2.51
C ASP A 334 -13.67 22.73 -2.10
N GLN A 335 -14.55 22.78 -1.10
CA GLN A 335 -15.07 24.05 -0.56
C GLN A 335 -14.02 24.88 0.19
N ILE A 336 -13.06 24.24 0.85
CA ILE A 336 -11.97 24.89 1.58
C ILE A 336 -10.91 25.42 0.61
N TYR A 337 -10.50 24.60 -0.34
CA TYR A 337 -9.36 24.86 -1.21
C TYR A 337 -9.70 25.68 -2.46
N GLY A 338 -10.93 25.62 -2.91
CA GLY A 338 -11.42 26.36 -4.10
C GLY A 338 -11.82 27.82 -3.86
N GLN A 339 -11.62 28.35 -2.63
CA GLN A 339 -11.99 29.74 -2.25
C GLN A 339 -10.80 30.67 -2.21
#